data_713169f9f72da1d24773a76359e7abca
#
_entry.id   713169f9f72da1d24773a76359e7abca
#
_cell.length_a   1.000
_cell.length_b   1.000
_cell.length_c   1.000
_cell.angle_alpha   90.00
_cell.angle_beta   90.00
_cell.angle_gamma   90.00
#
_symmetry.space_group_name_H-M   'P 1'
#
loop_
_entity.id
_entity.type
_entity.pdbx_description
1 polymer ?
#
loop_
_entity_poly.entity_id
_entity_poly.type
_entity_poly.pdbx_seq_one_letter_code
_entity_poly.pdbx_strand_id
1 'polypeptide(L)'
;MHFEKSAYLVGNFTITNPLLMKEYLAQAGPLVQKFGGKMVLSTDALKPLEGSAQPVLVIIQFPDMEKASSFYQSEEYAPVKQLRIEATTGGFLALTDGQPAHN
;
A
#
# COMPACT_ATOMS: atom_id res chain seq x y z
N MET A 1 23.26 -17.05 -9.77
CA MET A 1 21.95 -16.47 -9.97
C MET A 1 21.64 -15.44 -8.91
N HIS A 2 21.01 -14.41 -9.32
CA HIS A 2 20.83 -13.26 -8.48
C HIS A 2 19.37 -12.87 -8.48
N PHE A 3 18.82 -12.70 -7.28
CA PHE A 3 17.43 -12.33 -7.11
C PHE A 3 17.36 -10.90 -6.61
N GLU A 4 16.59 -10.10 -7.30
CA GLU A 4 16.29 -8.78 -6.79
C GLU A 4 15.21 -8.92 -5.73
N LYS A 5 15.36 -8.17 -4.66
CA LYS A 5 14.35 -8.13 -3.64
C LYS A 5 13.22 -7.23 -4.09
N SER A 6 12.02 -7.77 -4.10
CA SER A 6 10.84 -6.95 -4.26
C SER A 6 10.66 -6.05 -3.04
N ALA A 7 10.00 -4.94 -3.24
CA ALA A 7 9.59 -4.07 -2.14
C ALA A 7 8.08 -4.12 -2.01
N TYR A 8 7.60 -3.93 -0.79
CA TYR A 8 6.18 -4.01 -0.49
C TYR A 8 5.74 -2.77 0.29
N LEU A 9 4.66 -2.17 -0.17
CA LEU A 9 3.97 -1.13 0.58
C LEU A 9 2.84 -1.82 1.33
N VAL A 10 2.88 -1.74 2.65
CA VAL A 10 1.91 -2.43 3.51
C VAL A 10 1.11 -1.38 4.25
N GLY A 11 -0.21 -1.41 4.05
CA GLY A 11 -1.12 -0.50 4.74
C GLY A 11 -2.11 -1.25 5.60
N ASN A 12 -2.29 -0.77 6.83
CA ASN A 12 -3.29 -1.30 7.74
C ASN A 12 -4.01 -0.12 8.36
N PHE A 13 -5.33 -0.05 8.18
CA PHE A 13 -6.08 1.14 8.59
C PHE A 13 -7.58 0.86 8.63
N THR A 14 -8.33 1.87 9.10
CA THR A 14 -9.79 1.87 9.07
C THR A 14 -10.25 2.93 8.07
N ILE A 15 -11.19 2.60 7.21
CA ILE A 15 -11.78 3.56 6.28
C ILE A 15 -12.89 4.32 7.02
N THR A 16 -12.73 5.63 7.12
CA THR A 16 -13.73 6.50 7.78
C THR A 16 -14.59 7.26 6.78
N ASN A 17 -14.15 7.35 5.53
CA ASN A 17 -14.89 8.03 4.47
C ASN A 17 -14.80 7.19 3.18
N PRO A 18 -15.80 6.29 2.95
CA PRO A 18 -15.75 5.40 1.79
C PRO A 18 -15.76 6.11 0.44
N LEU A 19 -16.46 7.22 0.32
CA LEU A 19 -16.52 7.98 -0.93
C LEU A 19 -15.17 8.58 -1.26
N LEU A 20 -14.50 9.12 -0.27
CA LEU A 20 -13.18 9.71 -0.45
C LEU A 20 -12.14 8.63 -0.75
N MET A 21 -12.29 7.46 -0.11
CA MET A 21 -11.42 6.31 -0.40
C MET A 21 -11.58 5.85 -1.85
N LYS A 22 -12.80 5.84 -2.36
CA LYS A 22 -13.05 5.48 -3.76
C LYS A 22 -12.34 6.45 -4.70
N GLU A 23 -12.40 7.74 -4.42
CA GLU A 23 -11.69 8.75 -5.19
C GLU A 23 -10.18 8.55 -5.12
N TYR A 24 -9.67 8.25 -3.93
CA TYR A 24 -8.26 7.93 -3.74
C TYR A 24 -7.84 6.75 -4.63
N LEU A 25 -8.58 5.67 -4.59
CA LEU A 25 -8.24 4.47 -5.36
C LEU A 25 -8.24 4.72 -6.86
N ALA A 26 -9.19 5.54 -7.33
CA ALA A 26 -9.26 5.87 -8.76
C ALA A 26 -8.02 6.65 -9.23
N GLN A 27 -7.43 7.45 -8.35
CA GLN A 27 -6.26 8.25 -8.69
C GLN A 27 -4.94 7.54 -8.37
N ALA A 28 -4.91 6.75 -7.30
CA ALA A 28 -3.70 6.06 -6.88
C ALA A 28 -3.36 4.87 -7.78
N GLY A 29 -4.37 4.15 -8.28
CA GLY A 29 -4.15 2.96 -9.09
C GLY A 29 -3.23 3.18 -10.28
N PRO A 30 -3.52 4.17 -11.15
CA PRO A 30 -2.64 4.47 -12.29
C PRO A 30 -1.22 4.87 -11.88
N LEU A 31 -1.08 5.57 -10.75
CA LEU A 31 0.24 5.96 -10.25
C LEU A 31 1.04 4.75 -9.77
N VAL A 32 0.38 3.85 -9.06
CA VAL A 32 1.02 2.59 -8.64
C VAL A 32 1.57 1.86 -9.87
N GLN A 33 0.76 1.72 -10.91
CA GLN A 33 1.17 1.04 -12.14
C GLN A 33 2.33 1.77 -12.83
N LYS A 34 2.29 3.10 -12.83
CA LYS A 34 3.36 3.89 -13.44
C LYS A 34 4.73 3.59 -12.83
N PHE A 35 4.78 3.32 -11.54
CA PHE A 35 6.02 2.99 -10.84
C PHE A 35 6.27 1.48 -10.75
N GLY A 36 5.54 0.68 -11.51
CA GLY A 36 5.76 -0.75 -11.59
C GLY A 36 5.11 -1.56 -10.49
N GLY A 37 4.22 -0.95 -9.71
CA GLY A 37 3.55 -1.63 -8.61
C GLY A 37 2.35 -2.44 -9.06
N LYS A 38 2.00 -3.42 -8.26
CA LYS A 38 0.79 -4.20 -8.45
C LYS A 38 0.22 -4.58 -7.10
N MET A 39 -1.11 -4.62 -7.03
CA MET A 39 -1.81 -5.07 -5.83
C MET A 39 -1.59 -6.56 -5.63
N VAL A 40 -1.07 -6.95 -4.48
CA VAL A 40 -0.89 -8.36 -4.12
C VAL A 40 -2.06 -8.84 -3.28
N LEU A 41 -2.52 -8.00 -2.36
CA LEU A 41 -3.58 -8.37 -1.43
C LEU A 41 -4.34 -7.11 -1.01
N SER A 42 -5.66 -7.24 -0.92
CA SER A 42 -6.51 -6.20 -0.34
C SER A 42 -7.68 -6.88 0.35
N THR A 43 -7.92 -6.52 1.60
CA THR A 43 -9.06 -7.02 2.34
C THR A 43 -9.58 -5.95 3.30
N ASP A 44 -10.85 -6.00 3.63
CA ASP A 44 -11.45 -5.17 4.67
C ASP A 44 -11.90 -6.01 5.87
N ALA A 45 -11.45 -7.25 5.91
CA ALA A 45 -11.89 -8.21 6.92
C ALA A 45 -10.70 -8.93 7.56
N LEU A 46 -9.62 -8.19 7.83
CA LEU A 46 -8.46 -8.76 8.49
C LEU A 46 -8.85 -9.27 9.86
N LYS A 47 -8.42 -10.48 10.18
CA LYS A 47 -8.75 -11.13 11.43
C LYS A 47 -7.48 -11.33 12.24
N PRO A 48 -7.21 -10.50 13.24
CA PRO A 48 -6.03 -10.72 14.09
C PRO A 48 -6.25 -11.96 14.95
N LEU A 49 -5.21 -12.76 15.09
CA LEU A 49 -5.21 -13.93 15.96
C LEU A 49 -4.58 -13.60 17.31
N GLU A 50 -3.64 -12.70 17.29
CA GLU A 50 -2.98 -12.20 18.50
C GLU A 50 -2.73 -10.70 18.30
N GLY A 51 -2.87 -9.93 19.35
CA GLY A 51 -2.70 -8.50 19.26
C GLY A 51 -3.90 -7.81 18.64
N SER A 52 -3.69 -6.59 18.17
CA SER A 52 -4.76 -5.80 17.57
C SER A 52 -4.34 -5.29 16.19
N ALA A 53 -5.32 -5.11 15.31
CA ALA A 53 -5.11 -4.60 13.96
C ALA A 53 -6.37 -3.89 13.49
N GLN A 54 -6.19 -3.03 12.49
CA GLN A 54 -7.32 -2.38 11.81
C GLN A 54 -7.88 -3.35 10.76
N PRO A 55 -9.13 -3.18 10.34
CA PRO A 55 -9.76 -4.17 9.44
C PRO A 55 -9.22 -4.19 8.02
N VAL A 56 -8.67 -3.09 7.51
CA VAL A 56 -8.18 -3.06 6.12
C VAL A 56 -6.69 -3.38 6.08
N LEU A 57 -6.34 -4.32 5.22
CA LEU A 57 -4.93 -4.63 4.93
C LEU A 57 -4.74 -4.56 3.42
N VAL A 58 -3.73 -3.81 3.00
CA VAL A 58 -3.38 -3.67 1.58
C VAL A 58 -1.88 -3.93 1.45
N ILE A 59 -1.52 -4.74 0.47
CA ILE A 59 -0.12 -5.00 0.14
C ILE A 59 0.07 -4.76 -1.35
N ILE A 60 1.00 -3.86 -1.67
CA ILE A 60 1.36 -3.54 -3.05
C ILE A 60 2.83 -3.90 -3.24
N GLN A 61 3.11 -4.65 -4.30
CA GLN A 61 4.47 -5.07 -4.62
C GLN A 61 5.05 -4.15 -5.69
N PHE A 62 6.28 -3.70 -5.46
CA PHE A 62 7.05 -2.93 -6.44
C PHE A 62 8.29 -3.74 -6.83
N PRO A 63 8.88 -3.47 -8.00
CA PRO A 63 10.06 -4.22 -8.45
C PRO A 63 11.23 -4.14 -7.48
N ASP A 64 11.40 -2.99 -6.80
CA ASP A 64 12.47 -2.78 -5.84
C ASP A 64 12.11 -1.61 -4.92
N MET A 65 12.93 -1.39 -3.91
CA MET A 65 12.70 -0.33 -2.92
C MET A 65 12.79 1.06 -3.54
N GLU A 66 13.64 1.23 -4.55
CA GLU A 66 13.78 2.53 -5.21
C GLU A 66 12.47 2.95 -5.89
N LYS A 67 11.84 2.00 -6.61
CA LYS A 67 10.56 2.27 -7.27
C LYS A 67 9.46 2.57 -6.26
N ALA A 68 9.40 1.79 -5.18
CA ALA A 68 8.41 1.99 -4.12
C ALA A 68 8.58 3.36 -3.46
N SER A 69 9.81 3.73 -3.14
CA SER A 69 10.09 5.03 -2.52
C SER A 69 9.77 6.17 -3.48
N SER A 70 10.13 6.00 -4.76
CA SER A 70 9.85 7.01 -5.78
C SER A 70 8.36 7.25 -5.93
N PHE A 71 7.55 6.18 -5.89
CA PHE A 71 6.10 6.30 -5.90
C PHE A 71 5.62 7.16 -4.71
N TYR A 72 6.02 6.77 -3.51
CA TYR A 72 5.53 7.43 -2.29
C TYR A 72 5.94 8.90 -2.22
N GLN A 73 7.15 9.23 -2.71
CA GLN A 73 7.70 10.57 -2.64
C GLN A 73 7.39 11.41 -3.88
N SER A 74 6.70 10.86 -4.87
CA SER A 74 6.45 11.58 -6.12
C SER A 74 5.55 12.79 -5.90
N GLU A 75 5.75 13.83 -6.70
CA GLU A 75 4.90 15.01 -6.68
C GLU A 75 3.47 14.67 -7.09
N GLU A 76 3.33 13.69 -7.96
CA GLU A 76 2.02 13.24 -8.44
C GLU A 76 1.21 12.59 -7.34
N TYR A 77 1.88 11.89 -6.43
CA TYR A 77 1.20 11.20 -5.35
C TYR A 77 0.83 12.13 -4.18
N ALA A 78 1.52 13.24 -4.01
CA ALA A 78 1.32 14.13 -2.86
C ALA A 78 -0.16 14.54 -2.65
N PRO A 79 -0.88 15.04 -3.67
CA PRO A 79 -2.29 15.37 -3.47
C PRO A 79 -3.17 14.13 -3.31
N VAL A 80 -2.81 13.03 -3.95
CA VAL A 80 -3.55 11.77 -3.85
C VAL A 80 -3.39 11.20 -2.45
N LYS A 81 -2.19 11.26 -1.89
CA LYS A 81 -1.93 10.82 -0.53
C LYS A 81 -2.83 11.53 0.48
N GLN A 82 -3.09 12.82 0.27
CA GLN A 82 -3.94 13.58 1.17
C GLN A 82 -5.36 13.02 1.20
N LEU A 83 -5.87 12.54 0.07
CA LEU A 83 -7.19 11.90 0.02
C LEU A 83 -7.21 10.67 0.94
N ARG A 84 -6.16 9.86 0.91
CA ARG A 84 -6.08 8.67 1.76
C ARG A 84 -6.00 9.06 3.24
N ILE A 85 -5.20 10.06 3.56
CA ILE A 85 -5.07 10.51 4.95
C ILE A 85 -6.42 10.96 5.49
N GLU A 86 -7.19 11.68 4.69
CA GLU A 86 -8.51 12.17 5.10
C GLU A 86 -9.58 11.07 5.11
N ALA A 87 -9.36 10.00 4.35
CA ALA A 87 -10.33 8.92 4.21
C ALA A 87 -10.15 7.81 5.24
N THR A 88 -9.06 7.82 6.00
CA THR A 88 -8.69 6.71 6.88
C THR A 88 -8.24 7.19 8.25
N THR A 89 -8.19 6.25 9.20
CA THR A 89 -7.64 6.52 10.52
C THR A 89 -6.98 5.25 11.06
N GLY A 90 -6.03 5.45 11.97
CA GLY A 90 -5.36 4.37 12.70
C GLY A 90 -4.39 3.56 11.88
N GLY A 91 -3.77 2.59 12.52
CA GLY A 91 -2.88 1.65 11.88
C GLY A 91 -1.56 2.23 11.43
N PHE A 92 -1.10 1.77 10.24
CA PHE A 92 0.19 2.19 9.72
C PHE A 92 0.25 2.07 8.21
N LEU A 93 1.24 2.72 7.63
CA LEU A 93 1.65 2.52 6.24
C LEU A 93 3.17 2.39 6.28
N ALA A 94 3.70 1.31 5.72
CA ALA A 94 5.12 1.02 5.82
C ALA A 94 5.66 0.43 4.54
N LEU A 95 6.93 0.67 4.28
CA LEU A 95 7.65 0.02 3.19
C LEU A 95 8.62 -0.99 3.77
N THR A 96 8.72 -2.13 3.11
CA THR A 96 9.72 -3.13 3.43
C THR A 96 10.18 -3.80 2.15
N ASP A 97 11.39 -4.33 2.17
CA ASP A 97 11.80 -5.25 1.12
C ASP A 97 11.82 -6.66 1.68
N GLY A 98 11.94 -7.62 0.80
CA GLY A 98 11.99 -9.00 1.21
C GLY A 98 12.02 -9.91 0.01
N GLN A 99 12.41 -11.14 0.24
CA GLN A 99 12.42 -12.16 -0.78
C GLN A 99 11.21 -13.05 -0.62
N PRO A 100 10.67 -13.55 -1.74
CA PRO A 100 9.58 -14.52 -1.64
C PRO A 100 10.05 -15.75 -0.87
N ALA A 101 9.13 -16.35 -0.13
CA ALA A 101 9.44 -17.59 0.56
C ALA A 101 9.72 -18.69 -0.44
N HIS A 102 10.65 -19.56 -0.09
CA HIS A 102 10.98 -20.76 -0.87
C HIS A 102 10.42 -21.98 -0.19
N ASN A 103 9.85 -22.85 -0.99
CA ASN A 103 9.31 -24.10 -0.48
C ASN A 103 9.94 -25.27 -1.23
#